data_e607f8c33cf1eae847dad947405839ba
#
_entry.id   e607f8c33cf1eae847dad947405839ba
#
_cell.length_a   1.000
_cell.length_b   1.000
_cell.length_c   1.000
_cell.angle_alpha   90.00
_cell.angle_beta   90.00
_cell.angle_gamma   90.00
#
_symmetry.space_group_name_H-M   'P 1'
#
loop_
_entity.id
_entity.type
_entity.pdbx_description
1 polymer ?
#
loop_
_entity_poly.entity_id
_entity_poly.type
_entity_poly.pdbx_seq_one_letter_code
_entity_poly.pdbx_strand_id
1 'polypeptide(L)'
;MTLQKEFNAKTILITGHTGFKGAWLTAWLKQLGAKVVGVSLDLPTEPSHFAAAHLADGMVDLRIDIRNQVALEEAIVSAQPDFVFHLAAQALVRRSYDDPLETWQTNLLGTLHLLEALRKLDKPCAAVIITSDKCYDNVEWVWGYR
;
A
#
# COMPACT_ATOMS: atom_id res chain seq x y z
N MET A 1 24.53 6.69 -1.14
CA MET A 1 23.71 5.92 -0.18
C MET A 1 23.02 4.83 -0.98
N THR A 2 23.12 3.56 -0.61
CA THR A 2 22.48 2.47 -1.36
C THR A 2 21.13 2.16 -0.72
N LEU A 3 20.10 1.86 -1.53
CA LEU A 3 18.76 1.49 -1.05
C LEU A 3 18.79 0.34 -0.03
N GLN A 4 19.70 -0.62 -0.23
CA GLN A 4 19.88 -1.71 0.73
C GLN A 4 20.24 -1.21 2.14
N LYS A 5 21.06 -0.16 2.24
CA LYS A 5 21.48 0.41 3.52
C LYS A 5 20.31 1.10 4.23
N GLU A 6 19.38 1.67 3.46
CA GLU A 6 18.20 2.36 4.00
C GLU A 6 17.13 1.38 4.51
N PHE A 7 16.92 0.27 3.81
CA PHE A 7 15.81 -0.62 4.09
C PHE A 7 16.18 -1.87 4.89
N ASN A 8 17.48 -2.21 4.97
CA ASN A 8 17.92 -3.40 5.70
C ASN A 8 17.50 -3.37 7.17
N ALA A 9 16.88 -4.44 7.63
CA ALA A 9 16.33 -4.63 8.98
C ALA A 9 15.22 -3.62 9.39
N LYS A 10 14.77 -2.73 8.49
CA LYS A 10 13.66 -1.80 8.73
C LYS A 10 12.32 -2.51 8.62
N THR A 11 11.36 -2.09 9.45
CA THR A 11 9.97 -2.53 9.34
C THR A 11 9.25 -1.67 8.32
N ILE A 12 8.72 -2.30 7.28
CA ILE A 12 8.04 -1.61 6.18
C ILE A 12 6.63 -2.17 6.05
N LEU A 13 5.64 -1.29 6.20
CA LEU A 13 4.25 -1.64 5.99
C LEU A 13 3.83 -1.28 4.57
N ILE A 14 3.22 -2.23 3.87
CA ILE A 14 2.73 -2.05 2.49
C ILE A 14 1.23 -2.34 2.47
N THR A 15 0.41 -1.36 2.16
CA THR A 15 -0.99 -1.63 1.85
C THR A 15 -1.14 -1.97 0.36
N GLY A 16 -2.00 -2.93 0.02
CA GLY A 16 -2.15 -3.41 -1.35
C GLY A 16 -0.99 -4.30 -1.83
N HIS A 17 -0.30 -4.96 -0.91
CA HIS A 17 0.87 -5.81 -1.19
C HIS A 17 0.58 -7.02 -2.08
N THR A 18 -0.67 -7.47 -2.18
CA THR A 18 -1.07 -8.58 -3.06
C THR A 18 -1.34 -8.15 -4.50
N GLY A 19 -1.54 -6.84 -4.72
CA GLY A 19 -1.75 -6.28 -6.05
C GLY A 19 -0.49 -6.30 -6.91
N PHE A 20 -0.62 -5.98 -8.20
CA PHE A 20 0.49 -6.05 -9.16
C PHE A 20 1.74 -5.28 -8.69
N LYS A 21 1.60 -3.97 -8.43
CA LYS A 21 2.74 -3.15 -7.98
C LYS A 21 3.19 -3.51 -6.57
N GLY A 22 2.24 -3.80 -5.67
CA GLY A 22 2.53 -4.16 -4.29
C GLY A 22 3.35 -5.44 -4.17
N ALA A 23 3.05 -6.47 -4.98
CA ALA A 23 3.81 -7.71 -5.00
C ALA A 23 5.26 -7.51 -5.47
N TRP A 24 5.49 -6.71 -6.54
CA TRP A 24 6.84 -6.36 -6.98
C TRP A 24 7.62 -5.59 -5.92
N LEU A 25 6.98 -4.60 -5.27
CA LEU A 25 7.60 -3.83 -4.20
C LEU A 25 7.94 -4.72 -3.00
N THR A 26 7.03 -5.62 -2.63
CA THR A 26 7.25 -6.62 -1.57
C THR A 26 8.48 -7.49 -1.86
N ALA A 27 8.57 -8.05 -3.08
CA ALA A 27 9.71 -8.86 -3.49
C ALA A 27 11.03 -8.08 -3.38
N TRP A 28 11.04 -6.84 -3.87
CA TRP A 28 12.23 -6.00 -3.85
C TRP A 28 12.67 -5.63 -2.44
N LEU A 29 11.75 -5.20 -1.59
CA LEU A 29 12.05 -4.82 -0.21
C LEU A 29 12.54 -6.01 0.62
N LYS A 30 11.97 -7.21 0.41
CA LYS A 30 12.49 -8.45 1.02
C LYS A 30 13.94 -8.72 0.60
N GLN A 31 14.27 -8.56 -0.69
CA GLN A 31 15.64 -8.67 -1.20
C GLN A 31 16.59 -7.65 -0.56
N LEU A 32 16.12 -6.46 -0.23
CA LEU A 32 16.89 -5.42 0.46
C LEU A 32 17.03 -5.68 1.97
N GLY A 33 16.48 -6.80 2.48
CA GLY A 33 16.58 -7.19 3.89
C GLY A 33 15.56 -6.51 4.81
N ALA A 34 14.48 -5.94 4.27
CA ALA A 34 13.41 -5.35 5.06
C ALA A 34 12.52 -6.41 5.74
N LYS A 35 11.95 -6.04 6.89
CA LYS A 35 10.86 -6.77 7.55
C LYS A 35 9.55 -6.25 7.01
N VAL A 36 8.90 -7.01 6.12
CA VAL A 36 7.68 -6.55 5.45
C VAL A 36 6.43 -6.97 6.23
N VAL A 37 5.54 -6.00 6.43
CA VAL A 37 4.16 -6.20 6.93
C VAL A 37 3.22 -5.78 5.81
N GLY A 38 2.46 -6.73 5.27
CA GLY A 38 1.51 -6.48 4.20
C GLY A 38 0.08 -6.37 4.74
N VAL A 39 -0.67 -5.37 4.27
CA VAL A 39 -2.11 -5.20 4.52
C VAL A 39 -2.83 -5.18 3.19
N SER A 40 -3.75 -6.11 2.97
CA SER A 40 -4.49 -6.20 1.70
C SER A 40 -5.78 -7.00 1.89
N LEU A 41 -6.67 -6.92 0.93
CA LEU A 41 -7.73 -7.90 0.73
C LEU A 41 -7.13 -9.22 0.22
N ASP A 42 -7.99 -10.10 -0.29
CA ASP A 42 -7.56 -11.32 -0.96
C ASP A 42 -6.75 -11.07 -2.24
N LEU A 43 -6.29 -12.15 -2.87
CA LEU A 43 -5.56 -12.07 -4.13
C LEU A 43 -6.48 -11.52 -5.22
N PRO A 44 -6.05 -10.50 -5.99
CA PRO A 44 -6.90 -9.87 -6.99
C PRO A 44 -7.12 -10.73 -8.24
N THR A 45 -6.26 -11.70 -8.50
CA THR A 45 -6.29 -12.57 -9.69
C THR A 45 -5.77 -13.97 -9.39
N GLU A 46 -6.20 -14.95 -10.19
CA GLU A 46 -5.64 -16.29 -10.20
C GLU A 46 -5.28 -16.68 -11.65
N PRO A 47 -3.98 -16.94 -11.95
CA PRO A 47 -2.83 -16.86 -11.05
C PRO A 47 -2.50 -15.42 -10.62
N SER A 48 -1.90 -15.26 -9.43
CA SER A 48 -1.38 -13.97 -8.97
C SER A 48 0.14 -14.02 -8.84
N HIS A 49 0.80 -12.89 -9.11
CA HIS A 49 2.25 -12.75 -8.92
C HIS A 49 2.64 -12.99 -7.46
N PHE A 50 1.85 -12.49 -6.50
CA PHE A 50 2.10 -12.65 -5.08
C PHE A 50 2.18 -14.14 -4.67
N ALA A 51 1.21 -14.94 -5.13
CA ALA A 51 1.19 -16.37 -4.85
C ALA A 51 2.28 -17.14 -5.61
N ALA A 52 2.45 -16.87 -6.91
CA ALA A 52 3.42 -17.58 -7.76
C ALA A 52 4.88 -17.37 -7.31
N ALA A 53 5.18 -16.21 -6.74
CA ALA A 53 6.51 -15.89 -6.22
C ALA A 53 6.67 -16.21 -4.71
N HIS A 54 5.72 -16.90 -4.09
CA HIS A 54 5.73 -17.27 -2.67
C HIS A 54 6.08 -16.09 -1.74
N LEU A 55 5.52 -14.90 -2.02
CA LEU A 55 5.91 -13.68 -1.32
C LEU A 55 5.44 -13.64 0.14
N ALA A 56 4.44 -14.42 0.50
CA ALA A 56 3.96 -14.54 1.89
C ALA A 56 5.03 -15.13 2.83
N ASP A 57 5.97 -15.92 2.30
CA ASP A 57 6.99 -16.57 3.11
C ASP A 57 7.91 -15.54 3.77
N GLY A 58 8.04 -15.59 5.09
CA GLY A 58 8.94 -14.72 5.86
C GLY A 58 8.50 -13.25 5.95
N MET A 59 7.23 -12.94 5.71
CA MET A 59 6.61 -11.65 6.00
C MET A 59 5.38 -11.81 6.90
N VAL A 60 4.87 -10.71 7.43
CA VAL A 60 3.56 -10.68 8.08
C VAL A 60 2.52 -10.31 7.01
N ASP A 61 1.62 -11.25 6.69
CA ASP A 61 0.57 -11.09 5.68
C ASP A 61 -0.79 -10.94 6.37
N LEU A 62 -1.33 -9.72 6.39
CA LEU A 62 -2.59 -9.37 7.04
C LEU A 62 -3.69 -9.13 5.99
N ARG A 63 -4.81 -9.85 6.12
CA ARG A 63 -6.00 -9.68 5.29
C ARG A 63 -6.96 -8.71 5.96
N ILE A 64 -6.74 -7.43 5.71
CA ILE A 64 -7.48 -6.32 6.31
C ILE A 64 -7.97 -5.38 5.21
N ASP A 65 -9.24 -5.02 5.28
CA ASP A 65 -9.82 -3.96 4.46
C ASP A 65 -9.43 -2.60 5.06
N ILE A 66 -8.82 -1.73 4.28
CA ILE A 66 -8.42 -0.38 4.73
C ILE A 66 -9.63 0.50 5.11
N ARG A 67 -10.84 0.12 4.70
CA ARG A 67 -12.09 0.76 5.14
C ARG A 67 -12.44 0.44 6.60
N ASN A 68 -11.90 -0.65 7.14
CA ASN A 68 -12.01 -0.97 8.56
C ASN A 68 -10.93 -0.21 9.35
N GLN A 69 -11.31 0.99 9.83
CA GLN A 69 -10.41 1.89 10.54
C GLN A 69 -9.74 1.22 11.74
N VAL A 70 -10.51 0.48 12.54
CA VAL A 70 -9.99 -0.12 13.79
C VAL A 70 -8.95 -1.18 13.49
N ALA A 71 -9.25 -2.12 12.59
CA ALA A 71 -8.32 -3.19 12.24
C ALA A 71 -7.05 -2.65 11.56
N LEU A 72 -7.17 -1.63 10.70
CA LEU A 72 -6.04 -0.98 10.06
C LEU A 72 -5.15 -0.27 11.08
N GLU A 73 -5.74 0.46 12.03
CA GLU A 73 -5.04 1.15 13.09
C GLU A 73 -4.27 0.17 13.99
N GLU A 74 -4.92 -0.90 14.45
CA GLU A 74 -4.28 -1.94 15.24
C GLU A 74 -3.08 -2.55 14.52
N ALA A 75 -3.21 -2.84 13.23
CA ALA A 75 -2.12 -3.38 12.42
C ALA A 75 -0.93 -2.41 12.33
N ILE A 76 -1.19 -1.12 12.08
CA ILE A 76 -0.15 -0.09 11.93
C ILE A 76 0.54 0.18 13.28
N VAL A 77 -0.24 0.36 14.34
CA VAL A 77 0.29 0.64 15.69
C VAL A 77 1.09 -0.56 16.21
N SER A 78 0.60 -1.78 16.00
CA SER A 78 1.33 -2.99 16.38
C SER A 78 2.65 -3.17 15.61
N ALA A 79 2.65 -2.84 14.32
CA ALA A 79 3.84 -2.99 13.47
C ALA A 79 4.91 -1.93 13.75
N GLN A 80 4.55 -0.74 14.24
CA GLN A 80 5.47 0.39 14.42
C GLN A 80 6.43 0.56 13.23
N PRO A 81 5.92 0.79 12.00
CA PRO A 81 6.75 0.79 10.80
C PRO A 81 7.72 1.97 10.77
N ASP A 82 8.90 1.77 10.14
CA ASP A 82 9.83 2.84 9.80
C ASP A 82 9.40 3.53 8.50
N PHE A 83 8.80 2.75 7.58
CA PHE A 83 8.28 3.23 6.29
C PHE A 83 6.90 2.64 6.03
N VAL A 84 6.05 3.43 5.38
CA VAL A 84 4.75 2.98 4.86
C VAL A 84 4.68 3.29 3.36
N PHE A 85 4.28 2.29 2.57
CA PHE A 85 3.92 2.44 1.17
C PHE A 85 2.43 2.12 1.02
N HIS A 86 1.63 3.15 0.75
CA HIS A 86 0.19 3.01 0.59
C HIS A 86 -0.16 2.85 -0.89
N LEU A 87 -0.41 1.59 -1.30
CA LEU A 87 -0.79 1.24 -2.66
C LEU A 87 -2.22 0.68 -2.76
N ALA A 88 -2.87 0.42 -1.63
CA ALA A 88 -4.24 -0.07 -1.61
C ALA A 88 -5.19 0.99 -2.17
N ALA A 89 -5.89 0.66 -3.22
CA ALA A 89 -6.89 1.50 -3.86
C ALA A 89 -7.84 0.68 -4.71
N GLN A 90 -9.07 1.18 -4.93
CA GLN A 90 -9.89 0.78 -6.05
C GLN A 90 -9.38 1.55 -7.29
N ALA A 91 -8.63 0.85 -8.17
CA ALA A 91 -7.89 1.47 -9.28
C ALA A 91 -8.61 1.38 -10.65
N LEU A 92 -9.71 0.61 -10.73
CA LEU A 92 -10.40 0.35 -11.98
C LEU A 92 -11.39 1.47 -12.30
N VAL A 93 -11.11 2.23 -13.37
CA VAL A 93 -11.94 3.37 -13.78
C VAL A 93 -13.39 2.97 -14.01
N ARG A 94 -13.64 1.85 -14.72
CA ARG A 94 -15.02 1.39 -14.97
C ARG A 94 -15.77 1.13 -13.66
N ARG A 95 -15.14 0.44 -12.70
CA ARG A 95 -15.74 0.16 -11.40
C ARG A 95 -16.07 1.44 -10.61
N SER A 96 -15.31 2.51 -10.78
CA SER A 96 -15.61 3.78 -10.12
C SER A 96 -16.90 4.46 -10.62
N TYR A 97 -17.33 4.14 -11.83
CA TYR A 97 -18.65 4.56 -12.34
C TYR A 97 -19.77 3.62 -11.90
N ASP A 98 -19.50 2.31 -11.84
CA ASP A 98 -20.48 1.31 -11.45
C ASP A 98 -20.74 1.35 -9.93
N ASP A 99 -19.70 1.56 -9.12
CA ASP A 99 -19.77 1.71 -7.66
C ASP A 99 -18.90 2.88 -7.17
N PRO A 100 -19.40 4.12 -7.29
CA PRO A 100 -18.68 5.30 -6.82
C PRO A 100 -18.52 5.33 -5.30
N LEU A 101 -19.49 4.76 -4.54
CA LEU A 101 -19.43 4.74 -3.08
C LEU A 101 -18.25 3.91 -2.59
N GLU A 102 -18.06 2.69 -3.11
CA GLU A 102 -16.91 1.86 -2.78
C GLU A 102 -15.60 2.56 -3.13
N THR A 103 -15.55 3.23 -4.28
CA THR A 103 -14.36 3.98 -4.71
C THR A 103 -13.99 5.10 -3.74
N TRP A 104 -14.97 5.90 -3.29
CA TRP A 104 -14.74 6.95 -2.30
C TRP A 104 -14.35 6.39 -0.93
N GLN A 105 -15.04 5.36 -0.47
CA GLN A 105 -14.73 4.71 0.80
C GLN A 105 -13.32 4.13 0.82
N THR A 106 -12.89 3.51 -0.27
CA THR A 106 -11.57 2.91 -0.36
C THR A 106 -10.48 3.97 -0.55
N ASN A 107 -10.62 4.83 -1.56
CA ASN A 107 -9.53 5.70 -1.97
C ASN A 107 -9.39 6.95 -1.09
N LEU A 108 -10.51 7.49 -0.60
CA LEU A 108 -10.49 8.67 0.28
C LEU A 108 -10.48 8.25 1.75
N LEU A 109 -11.52 7.55 2.22
CA LEU A 109 -11.64 7.23 3.64
C LEU A 109 -10.58 6.21 4.07
N GLY A 110 -10.27 5.20 3.26
CA GLY A 110 -9.20 4.25 3.56
C GLY A 110 -7.83 4.92 3.71
N THR A 111 -7.52 5.91 2.84
CA THR A 111 -6.31 6.72 2.98
C THR A 111 -6.34 7.59 4.24
N LEU A 112 -7.49 8.19 4.56
CA LEU A 112 -7.66 8.97 5.80
C LEU A 112 -7.45 8.08 7.05
N HIS A 113 -8.02 6.88 7.08
CA HIS A 113 -7.82 5.93 8.19
C HIS A 113 -6.34 5.59 8.39
N LEU A 114 -5.60 5.39 7.29
CA LEU A 114 -4.16 5.16 7.35
C LEU A 114 -3.43 6.37 7.95
N LEU A 115 -3.72 7.59 7.48
CA LEU A 115 -3.09 8.80 7.97
C LEU A 115 -3.39 9.04 9.47
N GLU A 116 -4.63 8.77 9.91
CA GLU A 116 -4.98 8.86 11.33
C GLU A 116 -4.27 7.80 12.18
N ALA A 117 -4.09 6.58 11.67
CA ALA A 117 -3.31 5.55 12.35
C ALA A 117 -1.83 5.94 12.49
N LEU A 118 -1.24 6.56 11.45
CA LEU A 118 0.15 7.04 11.50
C LEU A 118 0.39 8.11 12.57
N ARG A 119 -0.63 8.93 12.88
CA ARG A 119 -0.54 9.92 13.97
C ARG A 119 -0.40 9.31 15.36
N LYS A 120 -0.70 8.01 15.51
CA LYS A 120 -0.63 7.28 16.78
C LYS A 120 0.68 6.51 16.97
N LEU A 121 1.61 6.62 16.02
CA LEU A 121 2.92 5.98 16.14
C LEU A 121 3.79 6.70 17.18
N ASP A 122 4.56 5.91 17.94
CA ASP A 122 5.46 6.41 18.97
C ASP A 122 6.81 6.89 18.40
N LYS A 123 7.04 6.69 17.10
CA LYS A 123 8.28 7.06 16.43
C LYS A 123 8.02 7.70 15.05
N PRO A 124 9.00 8.43 14.51
CA PRO A 124 8.91 8.94 13.14
C PRO A 124 8.77 7.80 12.12
N CYS A 125 7.87 7.99 11.16
CA CYS A 125 7.61 7.07 10.06
C CYS A 125 7.55 7.87 8.75
N ALA A 126 8.28 7.42 7.73
CA ALA A 126 8.17 8.01 6.40
C ALA A 126 7.05 7.31 5.61
N ALA A 127 6.06 8.08 5.14
CA ALA A 127 4.94 7.54 4.38
C ALA A 127 4.95 8.02 2.94
N VAL A 128 4.79 7.07 2.00
CA VAL A 128 4.61 7.32 0.57
C VAL A 128 3.20 6.90 0.19
N ILE A 129 2.39 7.88 -0.20
CA ILE A 129 1.01 7.66 -0.63
C ILE A 129 0.97 7.67 -2.16
N ILE A 130 0.57 6.56 -2.77
CA ILE A 130 0.44 6.45 -4.21
C ILE A 130 -0.90 7.04 -4.63
N THR A 131 -0.84 8.07 -5.44
CA THR A 131 -2.02 8.78 -5.97
C THR A 131 -2.25 8.45 -7.44
N SER A 132 -3.09 9.22 -8.13
CA SER A 132 -3.46 9.03 -9.52
C SER A 132 -3.14 10.27 -10.35
N ASP A 133 -2.78 10.06 -11.61
CA ASP A 133 -2.68 11.10 -12.65
C ASP A 133 -4.05 11.75 -13.00
N LYS A 134 -5.16 11.10 -12.60
CA LYS A 134 -6.52 11.59 -12.86
C LYS A 134 -6.86 12.91 -12.15
N CYS A 135 -6.01 13.36 -11.23
CA CYS A 135 -6.14 14.68 -10.59
C CYS A 135 -5.70 15.84 -11.50
N TYR A 136 -5.02 15.56 -12.62
CA TYR A 136 -4.62 16.57 -13.60
C TYR A 136 -5.63 16.68 -14.74
N ASP A 137 -5.87 17.90 -15.20
CA ASP A 137 -6.59 18.11 -16.46
C ASP A 137 -5.71 17.70 -17.63
N ASN A 138 -6.21 16.77 -18.48
CA ASN A 138 -5.46 16.28 -19.61
C ASN A 138 -5.60 17.22 -20.81
N VAL A 139 -4.63 18.08 -21.01
CA VAL A 139 -4.56 19.03 -22.15
C VAL A 139 -3.78 18.48 -23.34
N GLU A 140 -3.40 17.20 -23.30
CA GLU A 140 -2.74 16.46 -24.40
C GLU A 140 -1.48 17.14 -24.96
N TRP A 141 -0.72 17.85 -24.14
CA TRP A 141 0.53 18.48 -24.54
C TRP A 141 1.74 17.55 -24.32
N VAL A 142 2.89 17.92 -24.93
CA VAL A 142 4.11 17.09 -24.90
C VAL A 142 4.95 17.24 -23.62
N TRP A 143 4.57 18.14 -22.74
CA TRP A 143 5.28 18.42 -21.50
C TRP A 143 4.67 17.68 -20.31
N GLY A 144 5.47 17.41 -19.28
CA GLY A 144 4.96 16.89 -18.01
C GLY A 144 4.01 17.87 -17.33
N TYR A 145 2.96 17.35 -16.68
CA TYR A 145 2.02 18.13 -15.89
C TYR A 145 2.68 18.64 -14.60
N ARG A 146 2.23 19.81 -14.15
CA ARG A 146 2.72 20.48 -12.93
C ARG A 146 1.56 20.83 -12.02
#